data_3582dd03f975b546d2972ed428858145
#
_entry.id   3582dd03f975b546d2972ed428858145
#
_cell.length_a   1.000
_cell.length_b   1.000
_cell.length_c   1.000
_cell.angle_alpha   90.00
_cell.angle_beta   90.00
_cell.angle_gamma   90.00
#
_symmetry.space_group_name_H-M   'P 1'
#
loop_
_entity.id
_entity.type
_entity.pdbx_description
1 polymer ?
#
loop_
_entity_poly.entity_id
_entity_poly.type
_entity_poly.pdbx_seq_one_letter_code
_entity_poly.pdbx_strand_id
1 'polypeptide(L)'
;TPDHVNPERPWPDIDELAARTAAAGFTLRERLTIYPPYIREPWLDPRLTRHVAALADPASGLAADGAMPRGLPWQEPDGGIGQWAAAGSGRTDLHVTIDTTGRTHDRRDDFAEVYGDWNEVAERTMVPAPSQAPGPAASSAPAASSAPAASSAPATSSAPATSGTPAVPGAPAVLSAGQVASALRQAERDPAALTDAQAIALLSADGPDLEALAAIADALRRETMGDDVTYVVTRNINFTNVCYTGCRFCAFAQRRTDADAYTLSLQQIGDRAAEAWDAGATEVCMQGGIHPDLPGTAYFEIASEVKRRRPDLHVHAFSPMEVVNGASRTGLPIREWLVRAKEAGVGSLPGTAAEILDDEVRWVLTKGKLPASVWIEVITTAHELGLRTSSTMMYGHVDTPAHWVGHLRVIRSIQERTGGFTEFVLLPFIHENAPIYLAGLARPGPTRRENRAVHAVSRLLLHGAIDSIQASWVKLGDEGCRDVLRGGVNDLGGTLMEETISRMAGADHGSYKTISQLHAIAEPLGRPMRQRTTTYGEVPAERAAAAAASDGVCASVRSGLPILASRAGLS
;
A
#
# COMPACT_ATOMS: atom_id res chain seq x y z
N THR A 1 -22.88 -7.15 8.55
CA THR A 1 -22.20 -5.92 8.11
C THR A 1 -21.13 -5.53 9.11
N PRO A 2 -19.93 -5.14 8.70
CA PRO A 2 -18.90 -4.68 9.63
C PRO A 2 -19.44 -3.50 10.45
N ASP A 3 -19.13 -3.48 11.73
CA ASP A 3 -19.48 -2.35 12.59
C ASP A 3 -18.46 -1.24 12.39
N HIS A 4 -18.79 -0.26 11.58
CA HIS A 4 -17.95 0.91 11.34
C HIS A 4 -17.91 1.91 12.51
N VAL A 5 -18.80 1.72 13.52
CA VAL A 5 -18.85 2.57 14.72
C VAL A 5 -17.92 2.04 15.80
N ASN A 6 -17.73 0.73 15.89
CA ASN A 6 -16.86 0.07 16.86
C ASN A 6 -15.90 -0.91 16.17
N PRO A 7 -14.94 -0.41 15.40
CA PRO A 7 -14.02 -1.26 14.62
C PRO A 7 -13.14 -2.16 15.51
N GLU A 8 -13.03 -1.85 16.80
CA GLU A 8 -12.27 -2.62 17.78
C GLU A 8 -13.02 -3.86 18.28
N ARG A 9 -14.30 -3.97 17.99
CA ARG A 9 -15.14 -5.14 18.30
C ARG A 9 -15.76 -5.66 17.02
N PRO A 10 -15.00 -6.43 16.23
CA PRO A 10 -15.56 -7.05 15.04
C PRO A 10 -16.78 -7.89 15.44
N TRP A 11 -17.81 -7.82 14.63
CA TRP A 11 -18.95 -8.72 14.78
C TRP A 11 -18.45 -10.17 14.77
N PRO A 12 -19.07 -11.06 15.56
CA PRO A 12 -18.77 -12.47 15.47
C PRO A 12 -18.90 -12.94 14.01
N ASP A 13 -18.06 -13.88 13.63
CA ASP A 13 -18.22 -14.61 12.38
C ASP A 13 -19.67 -15.10 12.25
N ILE A 14 -20.24 -15.08 11.04
CA ILE A 14 -21.64 -15.45 10.80
C ILE A 14 -21.89 -16.89 11.21
N ASP A 15 -20.94 -17.80 10.97
CA ASP A 15 -21.06 -19.19 11.36
C ASP A 15 -21.01 -19.35 12.88
N GLU A 16 -20.17 -18.59 13.56
CA GLU A 16 -20.15 -18.55 15.03
C GLU A 16 -21.45 -17.98 15.59
N LEU A 17 -21.97 -16.91 14.98
CA LEU A 17 -23.25 -16.31 15.36
C LEU A 17 -24.41 -17.31 15.16
N ALA A 18 -24.41 -18.03 14.02
CA ALA A 18 -25.40 -19.04 13.72
C ALA A 18 -25.34 -20.19 14.76
N ALA A 19 -24.15 -20.68 15.10
CA ALA A 19 -23.98 -21.72 16.10
C ALA A 19 -24.44 -21.28 17.49
N ARG A 20 -24.11 -20.07 17.92
CA ARG A 20 -24.58 -19.51 19.20
C ARG A 20 -26.10 -19.32 19.25
N THR A 21 -26.67 -18.85 18.13
CA THR A 21 -28.11 -18.66 17.98
C THR A 21 -28.85 -19.99 18.04
N ALA A 22 -28.33 -21.03 17.37
CA ALA A 22 -28.88 -22.38 17.41
C ALA A 22 -28.78 -23.00 18.83
N ALA A 23 -27.65 -22.80 19.51
CA ALA A 23 -27.47 -23.27 20.89
C ALA A 23 -28.49 -22.63 21.88
N ALA A 24 -28.97 -21.41 21.58
CA ALA A 24 -30.01 -20.73 22.32
C ALA A 24 -31.43 -21.12 21.89
N GLY A 25 -31.59 -22.07 20.96
CA GLY A 25 -32.89 -22.55 20.48
C GLY A 25 -33.54 -21.69 19.38
N PHE A 26 -32.78 -20.81 18.75
CA PHE A 26 -33.26 -19.96 17.66
C PHE A 26 -32.56 -20.29 16.35
N THR A 27 -33.16 -19.89 15.23
CA THR A 27 -32.57 -20.04 13.91
C THR A 27 -32.12 -18.66 13.38
N LEU A 28 -30.84 -18.49 13.10
CA LEU A 28 -30.35 -17.31 12.41
C LEU A 28 -30.81 -17.34 10.96
N ARG A 29 -31.41 -16.25 10.48
CA ARG A 29 -31.84 -16.10 9.08
C ARG A 29 -31.41 -14.76 8.53
N GLU A 30 -30.98 -14.78 7.30
CA GLU A 30 -30.64 -13.57 6.56
C GLU A 30 -31.89 -12.73 6.28
N ARG A 31 -31.75 -11.42 6.37
CA ARG A 31 -32.78 -10.45 6.00
C ARG A 31 -32.25 -9.45 4.99
N LEU A 32 -33.13 -8.84 4.24
CA LEU A 32 -32.80 -7.68 3.43
C LEU A 32 -32.54 -6.45 4.29
N THR A 33 -31.98 -5.42 3.72
CA THR A 33 -31.73 -4.12 4.40
C THR A 33 -33.04 -3.53 4.96
N ILE A 34 -34.14 -3.72 4.24
CA ILE A 34 -35.49 -3.39 4.72
C ILE A 34 -36.08 -4.54 5.53
N TYR A 35 -36.68 -4.25 6.70
CA TYR A 35 -37.35 -5.26 7.51
C TYR A 35 -38.66 -5.71 6.86
N PRO A 36 -39.06 -6.99 6.97
CA PRO A 36 -40.26 -7.54 6.35
C PRO A 36 -41.54 -6.72 6.52
N PRO A 37 -41.88 -6.18 7.72
CA PRO A 37 -43.09 -5.38 7.91
C PRO A 37 -43.11 -4.07 7.10
N TYR A 38 -41.97 -3.61 6.64
CA TYR A 38 -41.81 -2.36 5.88
C TYR A 38 -41.70 -2.55 4.38
N ILE A 39 -41.75 -3.79 3.86
CA ILE A 39 -41.78 -4.08 2.43
C ILE A 39 -43.17 -3.74 1.87
N ARG A 40 -43.56 -2.48 2.01
CA ARG A 40 -44.86 -1.95 1.54
C ARG A 40 -44.83 -0.42 1.56
N GLU A 41 -45.79 0.19 0.88
CA GLU A 41 -46.00 1.62 1.00
C GLU A 41 -46.44 2.00 2.44
N PRO A 42 -46.07 3.20 2.93
CA PRO A 42 -45.24 4.22 2.27
C PRO A 42 -43.73 4.04 2.51
N TRP A 43 -43.31 2.91 3.09
CA TRP A 43 -41.94 2.65 3.56
C TRP A 43 -40.99 2.22 2.43
N LEU A 44 -41.52 1.60 1.38
CA LEU A 44 -40.78 1.18 0.22
C LEU A 44 -41.18 2.01 -0.99
N ASP A 45 -40.21 2.68 -1.61
CA ASP A 45 -40.43 3.40 -2.86
C ASP A 45 -40.93 2.42 -3.95
N PRO A 46 -42.01 2.72 -4.67
CA PRO A 46 -42.56 1.85 -5.71
C PRO A 46 -41.52 1.45 -6.78
N ARG A 47 -40.54 2.29 -7.06
CA ARG A 47 -39.44 1.98 -8.00
C ARG A 47 -38.55 0.82 -7.54
N LEU A 48 -38.45 0.59 -6.22
CA LEU A 48 -37.63 -0.47 -5.63
C LEU A 48 -38.40 -1.78 -5.42
N THR A 49 -39.73 -1.75 -5.48
CA THR A 49 -40.59 -2.91 -5.17
C THR A 49 -40.18 -4.17 -5.94
N ARG A 50 -39.93 -4.05 -7.24
CA ARG A 50 -39.50 -5.19 -8.08
C ARG A 50 -38.13 -5.75 -7.69
N HIS A 51 -37.23 -4.90 -7.23
CA HIS A 51 -35.88 -5.31 -6.83
C HIS A 51 -35.90 -6.02 -5.46
N VAL A 52 -36.68 -5.50 -4.54
CA VAL A 52 -36.91 -6.14 -3.23
C VAL A 52 -37.63 -7.46 -3.40
N ALA A 53 -38.68 -7.52 -4.22
CA ALA A 53 -39.43 -8.75 -4.49
C ALA A 53 -38.60 -9.85 -5.16
N ALA A 54 -37.58 -9.48 -5.93
CA ALA A 54 -36.67 -10.45 -6.56
C ALA A 54 -35.71 -11.10 -5.54
N LEU A 55 -35.51 -10.50 -4.38
CA LEU A 55 -34.56 -10.95 -3.35
C LEU A 55 -35.26 -11.45 -2.08
N ALA A 56 -36.53 -11.12 -1.89
CA ALA A 56 -37.31 -11.49 -0.72
C ALA A 56 -38.03 -12.83 -0.92
N ASP A 57 -38.03 -13.66 0.11
CA ASP A 57 -38.95 -14.79 0.21
C ASP A 57 -40.39 -14.26 0.36
N PRO A 58 -41.33 -14.64 -0.53
CA PRO A 58 -42.67 -14.07 -0.55
C PRO A 58 -43.49 -14.34 0.72
N ALA A 59 -43.16 -15.40 1.45
CA ALA A 59 -43.92 -15.79 2.66
C ALA A 59 -43.42 -15.09 3.92
N SER A 60 -42.10 -14.92 4.05
CA SER A 60 -41.46 -14.37 5.26
C SER A 60 -40.99 -12.92 5.11
N GLY A 61 -40.77 -12.44 3.88
CA GLY A 61 -40.15 -11.15 3.60
C GLY A 61 -38.66 -11.08 3.97
N LEU A 62 -38.05 -12.21 4.39
CA LEU A 62 -36.63 -12.34 4.61
C LEU A 62 -35.89 -12.54 3.27
N ALA A 63 -34.57 -12.58 3.28
CA ALA A 63 -33.83 -12.93 2.08
C ALA A 63 -34.22 -14.34 1.61
N ALA A 64 -34.47 -14.50 0.31
CA ALA A 64 -34.74 -15.81 -0.27
C ALA A 64 -33.46 -16.66 -0.27
N ASP A 65 -33.58 -17.97 -0.06
CA ASP A 65 -32.42 -18.87 -0.07
C ASP A 65 -31.70 -18.79 -1.41
N GLY A 66 -30.39 -18.52 -1.35
CA GLY A 66 -29.57 -18.37 -2.55
C GLY A 66 -29.77 -17.07 -3.32
N ALA A 67 -30.53 -16.10 -2.77
CA ALA A 67 -30.63 -14.78 -3.37
C ALA A 67 -29.28 -14.06 -3.26
N MET A 68 -28.57 -13.96 -4.40
CA MET A 68 -27.34 -13.19 -4.51
C MET A 68 -27.68 -11.80 -5.02
N PRO A 69 -27.50 -10.72 -4.20
CA PRO A 69 -27.60 -9.38 -4.74
C PRO A 69 -26.48 -9.21 -5.76
N ARG A 70 -26.86 -9.01 -7.01
CA ARG A 70 -25.87 -8.65 -8.03
C ARG A 70 -25.48 -7.20 -7.82
N GLY A 71 -24.23 -7.01 -7.44
CA GLY A 71 -23.61 -5.70 -7.43
C GLY A 71 -23.41 -5.15 -8.84
N LEU A 72 -22.97 -3.90 -8.93
CA LEU A 72 -22.47 -3.34 -10.18
C LEU A 72 -21.20 -4.11 -10.59
N PRO A 73 -20.86 -4.13 -11.89
CA PRO A 73 -19.71 -4.89 -12.40
C PRO A 73 -18.39 -4.64 -11.67
N TRP A 74 -18.23 -3.46 -11.07
CA TRP A 74 -17.07 -3.11 -10.27
C TRP A 74 -16.95 -3.86 -8.93
N GLN A 75 -17.98 -4.58 -8.50
CA GLN A 75 -17.96 -5.46 -7.32
C GLN A 75 -17.55 -6.89 -7.66
N GLU A 76 -17.36 -7.20 -8.93
CA GLU A 76 -16.93 -8.52 -9.37
C GLU A 76 -15.41 -8.58 -9.43
N PRO A 77 -14.76 -9.57 -8.78
CA PRO A 77 -13.30 -9.65 -8.67
C PRO A 77 -12.56 -9.74 -10.01
N ASP A 78 -13.24 -10.18 -11.08
CA ASP A 78 -12.64 -10.46 -12.38
C ASP A 78 -12.88 -9.38 -13.44
N GLY A 79 -13.47 -8.24 -13.06
CA GLY A 79 -13.69 -7.12 -13.97
C GLY A 79 -12.35 -6.45 -14.34
N GLY A 80 -11.85 -6.69 -15.54
CA GLY A 80 -10.64 -6.01 -16.04
C GLY A 80 -10.81 -4.48 -16.09
N ILE A 81 -9.70 -3.74 -16.01
CA ILE A 81 -9.65 -2.27 -16.00
C ILE A 81 -10.52 -1.65 -17.12
N GLY A 82 -10.55 -2.27 -18.31
CA GLY A 82 -11.38 -1.80 -19.43
C GLY A 82 -12.89 -1.91 -19.20
N GLN A 83 -13.36 -2.88 -18.41
CA GLN A 83 -14.78 -3.00 -18.06
C GLN A 83 -15.18 -1.99 -16.97
N TRP A 84 -14.26 -1.66 -16.07
CA TRP A 84 -14.47 -0.65 -15.05
C TRP A 84 -14.66 0.75 -15.64
N ALA A 85 -13.83 1.11 -16.61
CA ALA A 85 -13.93 2.38 -17.33
C ALA A 85 -15.20 2.46 -18.20
N ALA A 86 -15.61 1.34 -18.82
CA ALA A 86 -16.80 1.28 -19.68
C ALA A 86 -18.12 1.22 -18.90
N ALA A 87 -18.12 0.66 -17.70
CA ALA A 87 -19.31 0.56 -16.86
C ALA A 87 -19.70 1.87 -16.18
N GLY A 88 -18.87 2.91 -16.28
CA GLY A 88 -19.03 4.14 -15.51
C GLY A 88 -19.21 3.74 -14.06
N SER A 89 -18.12 3.50 -13.31
CA SER A 89 -18.24 3.03 -11.94
C SER A 89 -19.24 3.95 -11.23
N GLY A 90 -20.38 3.42 -10.84
CA GLY A 90 -21.43 4.21 -10.19
C GLY A 90 -21.00 4.89 -8.87
N ARG A 91 -19.69 4.88 -8.59
CA ARG A 91 -19.05 5.50 -7.42
C ARG A 91 -18.14 6.67 -7.74
N THR A 92 -17.98 7.07 -8.97
CA THR A 92 -17.37 8.36 -9.29
C THR A 92 -18.13 9.53 -8.65
N ASP A 93 -19.43 9.35 -8.42
CA ASP A 93 -20.30 10.30 -7.73
C ASP A 93 -20.05 10.34 -6.20
N LEU A 94 -19.62 9.26 -5.57
CA LEU A 94 -19.30 9.24 -4.14
C LEU A 94 -18.17 10.20 -3.79
N HIS A 95 -17.17 10.31 -4.66
CA HIS A 95 -16.10 11.28 -4.53
C HIS A 95 -16.56 12.73 -4.72
N VAL A 96 -17.64 12.89 -5.45
CA VAL A 96 -18.23 14.17 -5.77
C VAL A 96 -19.25 14.61 -4.72
N THR A 97 -19.79 13.64 -3.96
CA THR A 97 -20.93 13.84 -3.08
C THR A 97 -20.68 13.55 -1.61
N ILE A 98 -19.60 12.82 -1.30
CA ILE A 98 -19.27 12.46 0.09
C ILE A 98 -17.84 12.91 0.38
N ASP A 99 -17.68 13.84 1.29
CA ASP A 99 -16.37 14.23 1.81
C ASP A 99 -15.83 13.15 2.76
N THR A 100 -14.61 13.32 3.24
CA THR A 100 -13.95 12.41 4.18
C THR A 100 -14.68 12.27 5.52
N THR A 101 -15.72 13.08 5.77
CA THR A 101 -16.57 13.02 6.95
C THR A 101 -17.93 12.35 6.69
N GLY A 102 -18.16 11.83 5.48
CA GLY A 102 -19.41 11.17 5.09
C GLY A 102 -20.56 12.14 4.77
N ARG A 103 -20.28 13.43 4.52
CA ARG A 103 -21.29 14.45 4.17
C ARG A 103 -21.58 14.42 2.68
N THR A 104 -22.86 14.35 2.33
CA THR A 104 -23.34 14.12 0.96
C THR A 104 -23.46 15.36 0.07
N HIS A 105 -23.22 16.57 0.56
CA HIS A 105 -23.49 17.81 -0.19
C HIS A 105 -22.34 18.80 -0.23
N ASP A 106 -21.29 18.59 0.55
CA ASP A 106 -20.12 19.47 0.52
C ASP A 106 -19.08 18.88 -0.41
N ARG A 107 -19.15 19.26 -1.69
CA ARG A 107 -17.93 19.23 -2.48
C ARG A 107 -16.92 20.06 -1.72
N ARG A 108 -15.80 19.45 -1.39
CA ARG A 108 -14.65 20.25 -0.99
C ARG A 108 -14.41 21.26 -2.09
N ASP A 109 -14.53 22.55 -1.79
CA ASP A 109 -14.29 23.62 -2.77
C ASP A 109 -12.88 23.53 -3.37
N ASP A 110 -11.94 22.90 -2.63
CA ASP A 110 -10.56 22.67 -3.03
C ASP A 110 -10.29 21.30 -3.72
N PHE A 111 -11.33 20.50 -4.01
CA PHE A 111 -11.15 19.12 -4.50
C PHE A 111 -10.36 19.06 -5.82
N ALA A 112 -10.68 19.90 -6.79
CA ALA A 112 -9.94 19.98 -8.04
C ALA A 112 -8.54 20.59 -7.83
N GLU A 113 -8.40 21.54 -6.91
CA GLU A 113 -7.10 22.10 -6.52
C GLU A 113 -6.20 21.02 -5.90
N VAL A 114 -6.77 20.17 -5.05
CA VAL A 114 -6.05 19.09 -4.35
C VAL A 114 -5.60 17.99 -5.30
N TYR A 115 -6.53 17.43 -6.07
CA TYR A 115 -6.28 16.21 -6.84
C TYR A 115 -6.03 16.48 -8.33
N GLY A 116 -6.30 17.70 -8.82
CA GLY A 116 -6.24 18.07 -10.22
C GLY A 116 -7.47 17.66 -11.01
N ASP A 117 -7.41 17.83 -12.33
CA ASP A 117 -8.51 17.47 -13.23
C ASP A 117 -8.57 15.94 -13.45
N TRP A 118 -9.66 15.33 -13.01
CA TRP A 118 -9.89 13.90 -13.16
C TRP A 118 -10.05 13.46 -14.61
N ASN A 119 -10.48 14.34 -15.53
CA ASN A 119 -10.54 14.02 -16.95
C ASN A 119 -9.13 13.89 -17.54
N GLU A 120 -8.22 14.79 -17.19
CA GLU A 120 -6.82 14.70 -17.60
C GLU A 120 -6.17 13.42 -17.04
N VAL A 121 -6.49 13.05 -15.79
CA VAL A 121 -6.01 11.79 -15.19
C VAL A 121 -6.56 10.59 -15.96
N ALA A 122 -7.87 10.60 -16.29
CA ALA A 122 -8.51 9.53 -17.05
C ALA A 122 -7.90 9.38 -18.45
N GLU A 123 -7.66 10.48 -19.15
CA GLU A 123 -7.03 10.46 -20.48
C GLU A 123 -5.64 9.81 -20.44
N ARG A 124 -4.84 10.08 -19.43
CA ARG A 124 -3.50 9.50 -19.28
C ARG A 124 -3.52 8.03 -18.82
N THR A 125 -4.51 7.61 -18.06
CA THR A 125 -4.65 6.20 -17.68
C THR A 125 -5.14 5.33 -18.84
N MET A 126 -5.83 5.91 -19.82
CA MET A 126 -6.33 5.21 -21.01
C MET A 126 -5.29 5.07 -22.14
N VAL A 127 -4.16 5.77 -22.06
CA VAL A 127 -3.09 5.67 -23.07
C VAL A 127 -2.18 4.49 -22.70
N PRO A 128 -2.03 3.47 -23.56
CA PRO A 128 -1.07 2.40 -23.33
C PRO A 128 0.34 3.00 -23.29
N ALA A 129 1.10 2.72 -22.23
CA ALA A 129 2.48 3.16 -22.11
C ALA A 129 3.30 2.74 -23.34
N PRO A 130 4.08 3.66 -23.97
CA PRO A 130 4.92 3.29 -25.09
C PRO A 130 5.99 2.29 -24.62
N SER A 131 6.08 1.15 -25.33
CA SER A 131 7.09 0.13 -25.08
C SER A 131 8.44 0.62 -25.60
N GLN A 132 9.18 1.38 -24.81
CA GLN A 132 10.61 1.59 -25.01
C GLN A 132 11.31 1.81 -23.68
N ALA A 133 12.17 0.85 -23.35
CA ALA A 133 13.18 1.03 -22.32
C ALA A 133 14.23 2.06 -22.82
N PRO A 134 14.65 3.02 -21.98
CA PRO A 134 15.75 3.90 -22.36
C PRO A 134 17.07 3.12 -22.36
N GLY A 135 17.68 3.02 -23.53
CA GLY A 135 19.08 2.59 -23.67
C GLY A 135 20.03 3.60 -23.01
N PRO A 136 21.25 3.18 -22.63
CA PRO A 136 22.19 4.05 -21.94
C PRO A 136 22.57 5.26 -22.78
N ALA A 137 22.40 6.45 -22.24
CA ALA A 137 22.75 7.71 -22.87
C ALA A 137 24.26 7.82 -23.10
N ALA A 138 24.65 7.92 -24.35
CA ALA A 138 26.00 8.35 -24.76
C ALA A 138 26.07 9.89 -24.74
N SER A 139 27.04 10.39 -24.00
CA SER A 139 27.40 11.81 -23.90
C SER A 139 27.89 12.34 -25.24
N SER A 140 27.30 13.45 -25.73
CA SER A 140 28.05 14.44 -26.53
C SER A 140 27.32 15.78 -26.55
N ALA A 141 28.06 16.84 -26.28
CA ALA A 141 27.63 18.24 -26.21
C ALA A 141 27.59 18.93 -27.58
N PRO A 142 27.31 20.24 -27.70
CA PRO A 142 26.29 20.75 -28.62
C PRO A 142 26.83 21.46 -29.88
N ALA A 143 26.00 21.64 -30.88
CA ALA A 143 26.20 22.70 -31.89
C ALA A 143 24.87 23.22 -32.45
N ALA A 144 24.85 24.48 -32.70
CA ALA A 144 23.75 25.38 -32.95
C ALA A 144 23.20 25.43 -34.39
N SER A 145 21.98 25.98 -34.48
CA SER A 145 21.51 26.92 -35.53
C SER A 145 20.91 26.39 -36.83
N SER A 146 19.71 26.84 -37.07
CA SER A 146 19.02 27.38 -38.26
C SER A 146 17.89 26.57 -38.89
N ALA A 147 16.71 27.20 -38.84
CA ALA A 147 15.57 27.02 -39.76
C ALA A 147 15.79 27.79 -41.08
N PRO A 148 14.96 27.75 -42.15
CA PRO A 148 13.57 27.37 -42.26
C PRO A 148 13.07 26.75 -43.60
N ALA A 149 11.77 26.51 -43.72
CA ALA A 149 10.83 26.62 -44.83
C ALA A 149 10.46 25.41 -45.71
N ALA A 150 9.25 25.00 -45.57
CA ALA A 150 8.10 24.99 -46.47
C ALA A 150 8.01 24.09 -47.72
N SER A 151 6.84 23.46 -47.85
CA SER A 151 5.99 23.39 -49.05
C SER A 151 5.69 22.01 -49.68
N SER A 152 4.36 21.72 -49.69
CA SER A 152 3.52 21.15 -50.75
C SER A 152 3.28 19.62 -50.83
N ALA A 153 2.00 19.31 -50.71
CA ALA A 153 1.30 18.11 -51.25
C ALA A 153 1.15 18.20 -52.79
N PRO A 154 0.60 17.19 -53.56
CA PRO A 154 -0.58 16.41 -53.25
C PRO A 154 -0.71 14.97 -53.84
N ALA A 155 -1.68 14.25 -53.34
CA ALA A 155 -2.79 13.48 -53.94
C ALA A 155 -2.63 12.10 -54.62
N THR A 156 -3.55 11.25 -54.22
CA THR A 156 -4.37 10.19 -54.86
C THR A 156 -3.77 8.82 -55.12
N SER A 157 -4.40 7.72 -54.57
CA SER A 157 -5.37 6.87 -55.26
C SER A 157 -5.66 5.54 -54.52
N SER A 158 -6.98 5.31 -54.28
CA SER A 158 -7.75 4.06 -54.32
C SER A 158 -7.39 2.81 -53.49
N ALA A 159 -8.42 2.43 -52.69
CA ALA A 159 -8.61 1.19 -51.94
C ALA A 159 -8.84 -0.05 -52.82
N PRO A 160 -8.85 -1.28 -52.22
CA PRO A 160 -10.15 -1.86 -51.87
C PRO A 160 -10.22 -2.44 -50.45
N ALA A 161 -11.47 -2.48 -49.96
CA ALA A 161 -11.90 -2.93 -48.66
C ALA A 161 -11.77 -4.44 -48.47
N THR A 162 -11.22 -4.84 -47.32
CA THR A 162 -11.50 -6.14 -46.72
C THR A 162 -11.96 -5.92 -45.28
N SER A 163 -13.16 -6.44 -45.02
CA SER A 163 -13.82 -6.44 -43.74
C SER A 163 -13.02 -7.23 -42.69
N GLY A 164 -12.37 -6.52 -41.81
CA GLY A 164 -11.78 -7.05 -40.61
C GLY A 164 -12.27 -6.21 -39.45
N THR A 165 -12.92 -6.85 -38.50
CA THR A 165 -13.29 -6.25 -37.20
C THR A 165 -12.07 -5.57 -36.59
N PRO A 166 -12.14 -4.32 -36.11
CA PRO A 166 -11.00 -3.69 -35.50
C PRO A 166 -10.68 -4.38 -34.19
N ALA A 167 -9.46 -4.92 -34.09
CA ALA A 167 -8.93 -5.41 -32.83
C ALA A 167 -8.81 -4.23 -31.84
N VAL A 168 -9.37 -4.41 -30.66
CA VAL A 168 -9.24 -3.49 -29.53
C VAL A 168 -7.74 -3.36 -29.19
N PRO A 169 -7.12 -2.17 -29.25
CA PRO A 169 -5.73 -2.02 -28.85
C PRO A 169 -5.65 -2.07 -27.33
N GLY A 170 -4.87 -3.02 -26.79
CA GLY A 170 -4.47 -2.97 -25.39
C GLY A 170 -4.74 -4.19 -24.52
N ALA A 171 -5.19 -5.31 -25.06
CA ALA A 171 -5.14 -6.56 -24.30
C ALA A 171 -3.65 -6.94 -24.08
N PRO A 172 -3.20 -7.21 -22.84
CA PRO A 172 -1.86 -7.73 -22.62
C PRO A 172 -1.69 -9.00 -23.48
N ALA A 173 -0.60 -9.06 -24.25
CA ALA A 173 -0.29 -10.24 -25.05
C ALA A 173 -0.35 -11.46 -24.11
N VAL A 174 -1.21 -12.41 -24.38
CA VAL A 174 -1.30 -13.67 -23.64
C VAL A 174 0.07 -14.35 -23.78
N LEU A 175 0.87 -14.28 -22.73
CA LEU A 175 2.19 -14.90 -22.71
C LEU A 175 2.00 -16.41 -22.85
N SER A 176 2.77 -17.04 -23.75
CA SER A 176 2.63 -18.47 -23.97
C SER A 176 3.17 -19.26 -22.75
N ALA A 177 2.55 -20.39 -22.43
CA ALA A 177 3.04 -21.30 -21.38
C ALA A 177 4.53 -21.66 -21.55
N GLY A 178 5.01 -21.69 -22.81
CA GLY A 178 6.43 -21.90 -23.11
C GLY A 178 7.36 -20.77 -22.62
N GLN A 179 6.88 -19.52 -22.56
CA GLN A 179 7.67 -18.39 -22.05
C GLN A 179 7.82 -18.46 -20.54
N VAL A 180 6.75 -18.79 -19.81
CA VAL A 180 6.80 -18.98 -18.35
C VAL A 180 7.72 -20.15 -18.00
N ALA A 181 7.56 -21.30 -18.63
CA ALA A 181 8.42 -22.46 -18.40
C ALA A 181 9.91 -22.19 -18.72
N SER A 182 10.18 -21.39 -19.75
CA SER A 182 11.57 -20.96 -20.06
C SER A 182 12.12 -20.03 -18.99
N ALA A 183 11.32 -19.10 -18.48
CA ALA A 183 11.69 -18.17 -17.43
C ALA A 183 11.92 -18.89 -16.08
N LEU A 184 11.09 -19.89 -15.73
CA LEU A 184 11.30 -20.74 -14.55
C LEU A 184 12.65 -21.48 -14.60
N ARG A 185 12.96 -22.12 -15.72
CA ARG A 185 14.28 -22.78 -15.91
C ARG A 185 15.45 -21.81 -15.80
N GLN A 186 15.29 -20.55 -16.24
CA GLN A 186 16.32 -19.54 -16.08
C GLN A 186 16.43 -19.11 -14.61
N ALA A 187 15.31 -18.87 -13.93
CA ALA A 187 15.28 -18.51 -12.52
C ALA A 187 15.94 -19.55 -11.61
N GLU A 188 15.71 -20.83 -11.90
CA GLU A 188 16.31 -21.96 -11.16
C GLU A 188 17.84 -22.04 -11.38
N ARG A 189 18.33 -21.77 -12.58
CA ARG A 189 19.75 -21.83 -12.88
C ARG A 189 20.51 -20.60 -12.39
N ASP A 190 19.98 -19.42 -12.67
CA ASP A 190 20.62 -18.14 -12.37
C ASP A 190 19.56 -17.02 -12.37
N PRO A 191 19.04 -16.66 -11.22
CA PRO A 191 18.03 -15.60 -11.11
C PRO A 191 18.59 -14.22 -11.51
N ALA A 192 19.90 -14.00 -11.37
CA ALA A 192 20.52 -12.72 -11.73
C ALA A 192 20.51 -12.46 -13.25
N ALA A 193 20.51 -13.53 -14.05
CA ALA A 193 20.48 -13.45 -15.52
C ALA A 193 19.04 -13.37 -16.10
N LEU A 194 18.00 -13.26 -15.27
CA LEU A 194 16.64 -13.03 -15.74
C LEU A 194 16.54 -11.72 -16.50
N THR A 195 16.06 -11.78 -17.75
CA THR A 195 15.69 -10.59 -18.52
C THR A 195 14.36 -10.02 -18.03
N ASP A 196 14.08 -8.75 -18.34
CA ASP A 196 12.81 -8.11 -17.96
C ASP A 196 11.61 -8.85 -18.58
N ALA A 197 11.71 -9.29 -19.82
CA ALA A 197 10.66 -10.09 -20.47
C ALA A 197 10.41 -11.42 -19.75
N GLN A 198 11.44 -12.08 -19.24
CA GLN A 198 11.30 -13.30 -18.45
C GLN A 198 10.69 -13.01 -17.06
N ALA A 199 11.12 -11.94 -16.41
CA ALA A 199 10.54 -11.50 -15.12
C ALA A 199 9.04 -11.16 -15.26
N ILE A 200 8.66 -10.44 -16.34
CA ILE A 200 7.26 -10.16 -16.66
C ILE A 200 6.49 -11.47 -16.93
N ALA A 201 7.10 -12.44 -17.63
CA ALA A 201 6.46 -13.74 -17.85
C ALA A 201 6.22 -14.48 -16.53
N LEU A 202 7.16 -14.47 -15.59
CA LEU A 202 7.00 -15.06 -14.26
C LEU A 202 5.87 -14.41 -13.45
N LEU A 203 5.66 -13.09 -13.61
CA LEU A 203 4.55 -12.38 -12.97
C LEU A 203 3.17 -12.84 -13.47
N SER A 204 3.10 -13.51 -14.63
CA SER A 204 1.86 -14.11 -15.16
C SER A 204 1.68 -15.59 -14.79
N ALA A 205 2.62 -16.18 -14.05
CA ALA A 205 2.56 -17.58 -13.63
C ALA A 205 1.27 -17.86 -12.83
N ASP A 206 0.67 -19.01 -13.09
CA ASP A 206 -0.53 -19.49 -12.40
C ASP A 206 -0.48 -21.00 -12.19
N GLY A 207 -1.33 -21.52 -11.30
CA GLY A 207 -1.40 -22.95 -10.99
C GLY A 207 -0.03 -23.57 -10.71
N PRO A 208 0.34 -24.68 -11.38
CA PRO A 208 1.62 -25.36 -11.15
C PRO A 208 2.86 -24.49 -11.41
N ASP A 209 2.80 -23.56 -12.36
CA ASP A 209 3.91 -22.66 -12.67
C ASP A 209 4.13 -21.63 -11.52
N LEU A 210 3.07 -21.18 -10.88
CA LEU A 210 3.15 -20.32 -9.69
C LEU A 210 3.73 -21.06 -8.50
N GLU A 211 3.36 -22.33 -8.30
CA GLU A 211 3.94 -23.15 -7.23
C GLU A 211 5.44 -23.40 -7.48
N ALA A 212 5.84 -23.65 -8.72
CA ALA A 212 7.25 -23.78 -9.09
C ALA A 212 8.02 -22.47 -8.84
N LEU A 213 7.45 -21.33 -9.24
CA LEU A 213 8.03 -20.00 -8.97
C LEU A 213 8.23 -19.76 -7.46
N ALA A 214 7.20 -20.05 -6.66
CA ALA A 214 7.25 -19.90 -5.22
C ALA A 214 8.32 -20.82 -4.59
N ALA A 215 8.43 -22.05 -5.06
CA ALA A 215 9.44 -23.01 -4.58
C ALA A 215 10.88 -22.55 -4.88
N ILE A 216 11.14 -22.00 -6.09
CA ILE A 216 12.45 -21.45 -6.44
C ILE A 216 12.78 -20.25 -5.54
N ALA A 217 11.84 -19.33 -5.36
CA ALA A 217 12.03 -18.17 -4.51
C ALA A 217 12.26 -18.54 -3.04
N ASP A 218 11.55 -19.57 -2.53
CA ASP A 218 11.76 -20.07 -1.16
C ASP A 218 13.09 -20.79 -0.98
N ALA A 219 13.57 -21.50 -1.99
CA ALA A 219 14.91 -22.09 -1.97
C ALA A 219 16.00 -21.02 -1.84
N LEU A 220 15.91 -19.94 -2.62
CA LEU A 220 16.84 -18.80 -2.52
C LEU A 220 16.75 -18.10 -1.16
N ARG A 221 15.55 -17.90 -0.63
CA ARG A 221 15.36 -17.37 0.72
C ARG A 221 16.05 -18.25 1.76
N ARG A 222 15.86 -19.56 1.67
CA ARG A 222 16.46 -20.51 2.63
C ARG A 222 17.98 -20.52 2.56
N GLU A 223 18.54 -20.37 1.37
CA GLU A 223 19.99 -20.27 1.17
C GLU A 223 20.56 -19.00 1.83
N THR A 224 19.89 -17.87 1.70
CA THR A 224 20.41 -16.55 2.16
C THR A 224 20.06 -16.24 3.62
N MET A 225 18.86 -16.57 4.07
CA MET A 225 18.29 -16.15 5.35
C MET A 225 17.98 -17.28 6.32
N GLY A 226 18.16 -18.55 5.90
CA GLY A 226 17.72 -19.68 6.70
C GLY A 226 16.20 -19.74 6.85
N ASP A 227 15.71 -20.46 7.87
CA ASP A 227 14.27 -20.68 8.06
C ASP A 227 13.60 -19.64 8.97
N ASP A 228 14.37 -18.78 9.62
CA ASP A 228 13.81 -17.73 10.48
C ASP A 228 12.85 -16.81 9.72
N VAL A 229 11.74 -16.43 10.38
CA VAL A 229 10.91 -15.30 10.02
C VAL A 229 11.18 -14.19 11.01
N THR A 230 11.56 -13.02 10.53
CA THR A 230 11.93 -11.91 11.40
C THR A 230 10.78 -10.92 11.59
N TYR A 231 10.81 -10.21 12.73
CA TYR A 231 9.90 -9.11 13.05
C TYR A 231 10.57 -8.09 13.96
N VAL A 232 10.06 -6.87 13.99
CA VAL A 232 10.51 -5.80 14.88
C VAL A 232 9.39 -5.38 15.84
N VAL A 233 9.71 -5.13 17.10
CA VAL A 233 8.75 -4.48 18.01
C VAL A 233 8.87 -2.98 17.82
N THR A 234 7.85 -2.40 17.19
CA THR A 234 7.83 -0.99 16.77
C THR A 234 6.46 -0.37 17.01
N ARG A 235 6.45 0.96 17.13
CA ARG A 235 5.24 1.76 17.12
C ARG A 235 5.28 2.75 15.96
N ASN A 236 4.19 2.83 15.19
CA ASN A 236 3.98 3.92 14.24
C ASN A 236 3.54 5.18 15.00
N ILE A 237 4.18 6.30 14.70
CA ILE A 237 3.78 7.62 15.20
C ILE A 237 3.50 8.51 13.99
N ASN A 238 2.24 8.54 13.57
CA ASN A 238 1.80 9.45 12.54
C ASN A 238 1.52 10.81 13.19
N PHE A 239 2.50 11.72 13.19
CA PHE A 239 2.46 12.95 13.97
C PHE A 239 1.47 14.00 13.43
N THR A 240 1.03 13.88 12.17
CA THR A 240 -0.06 14.68 11.59
C THR A 240 -0.66 13.97 10.39
N ASN A 241 -1.97 14.09 10.21
CA ASN A 241 -2.65 13.69 8.97
C ASN A 241 -2.95 14.87 8.05
N VAL A 242 -2.65 16.10 8.46
CA VAL A 242 -2.82 17.27 7.60
C VAL A 242 -1.80 17.21 6.46
N CYS A 243 -2.30 17.15 5.22
CA CYS A 243 -1.47 16.96 4.04
C CYS A 243 -2.04 17.66 2.81
N TYR A 244 -1.15 18.34 2.07
CA TYR A 244 -1.51 19.09 0.86
C TYR A 244 -0.84 18.56 -0.42
N THR A 245 -0.26 17.36 -0.36
CA THR A 245 0.44 16.76 -1.51
C THR A 245 -0.51 16.34 -2.64
N GLY A 246 -1.76 15.98 -2.33
CA GLY A 246 -2.74 15.56 -3.33
C GLY A 246 -2.49 14.17 -3.90
N CYS A 247 -2.07 13.22 -3.07
CA CYS A 247 -1.93 11.81 -3.45
C CYS A 247 -3.30 11.18 -3.65
N ARG A 248 -3.63 10.82 -4.88
CA ARG A 248 -4.94 10.28 -5.28
C ARG A 248 -5.21 8.87 -4.75
N PHE A 249 -4.21 8.19 -4.22
CA PHE A 249 -4.34 6.88 -3.58
C PHE A 249 -4.47 6.95 -2.04
N CYS A 250 -4.25 8.13 -1.44
CA CYS A 250 -4.10 8.27 0.00
C CYS A 250 -5.42 8.74 0.65
N ALA A 251 -6.02 7.88 1.47
CA ALA A 251 -7.18 8.22 2.29
C ALA A 251 -6.81 8.78 3.67
N PHE A 252 -5.53 8.80 4.04
CA PHE A 252 -5.05 9.32 5.32
C PHE A 252 -5.01 10.86 5.36
N ALA A 253 -4.79 11.50 4.20
CA ALA A 253 -4.60 12.94 4.10
C ALA A 253 -5.89 13.72 4.43
N GLN A 254 -5.79 14.65 5.38
CA GLN A 254 -6.86 15.57 5.76
C GLN A 254 -6.44 17.01 5.47
N ARG A 255 -7.42 17.89 5.26
CA ARG A 255 -7.20 19.34 5.30
C ARG A 255 -7.28 19.82 6.74
N ARG A 256 -6.57 20.89 7.08
CA ARG A 256 -6.57 21.43 8.46
C ARG A 256 -7.97 21.82 8.98
N THR A 257 -8.92 22.01 8.08
CA THR A 257 -10.32 22.34 8.40
C THR A 257 -11.22 21.11 8.51
N ASP A 258 -10.72 19.92 8.17
CA ASP A 258 -11.47 18.69 8.24
C ASP A 258 -11.64 18.27 9.71
N ALA A 259 -12.79 17.68 10.04
CA ALA A 259 -13.13 17.35 11.42
C ALA A 259 -12.14 16.35 12.08
N ASP A 260 -11.54 15.48 11.26
CA ASP A 260 -10.60 14.45 11.70
C ASP A 260 -9.12 14.88 11.54
N ALA A 261 -8.87 16.15 11.19
CA ALA A 261 -7.51 16.68 11.10
C ALA A 261 -6.86 16.76 12.47
N TYR A 262 -5.62 16.29 12.57
CA TYR A 262 -4.85 16.40 13.80
C TYR A 262 -3.37 16.69 13.54
N THR A 263 -2.74 17.28 14.53
CA THR A 263 -1.28 17.41 14.62
C THR A 263 -0.89 17.19 16.09
N LEU A 264 0.00 16.24 16.33
CA LEU A 264 0.46 15.92 17.67
C LEU A 264 1.44 17.00 18.17
N SER A 265 1.31 17.38 19.43
CA SER A 265 2.34 18.18 20.10
C SER A 265 3.61 17.35 20.35
N LEU A 266 4.76 18.02 20.53
CA LEU A 266 6.00 17.36 20.90
C LEU A 266 5.84 16.50 22.17
N GLN A 267 5.07 16.99 23.16
CA GLN A 267 4.77 16.20 24.35
C GLN A 267 4.06 14.89 24.00
N GLN A 268 3.00 14.94 23.19
CA GLN A 268 2.25 13.75 22.78
C GLN A 268 3.12 12.76 22.00
N ILE A 269 4.04 13.25 21.17
CA ILE A 269 5.02 12.44 20.45
C ILE A 269 5.97 11.76 21.43
N GLY A 270 6.51 12.53 22.37
CA GLY A 270 7.40 12.01 23.42
C GLY A 270 6.73 10.97 24.33
N ASP A 271 5.46 11.18 24.68
CA ASP A 271 4.69 10.23 25.48
C ASP A 271 4.48 8.91 24.72
N ARG A 272 4.13 8.95 23.41
CA ARG A 272 4.03 7.75 22.57
C ARG A 272 5.36 7.01 22.43
N ALA A 273 6.47 7.72 22.32
CA ALA A 273 7.80 7.12 22.27
C ALA A 273 8.14 6.43 23.60
N ALA A 274 7.76 7.03 24.73
CA ALA A 274 7.95 6.43 26.05
C ALA A 274 7.09 5.17 26.24
N GLU A 275 5.83 5.21 25.86
CA GLU A 275 4.92 4.05 25.87
C GLU A 275 5.44 2.91 24.98
N ALA A 276 5.94 3.23 23.79
CA ALA A 276 6.55 2.24 22.88
C ALA A 276 7.76 1.57 23.54
N TRP A 277 8.65 2.34 24.16
CA TRP A 277 9.79 1.82 24.88
C TRP A 277 9.36 0.90 26.04
N ASP A 278 8.39 1.33 26.82
CA ASP A 278 7.89 0.54 27.97
C ASP A 278 7.24 -0.77 27.51
N ALA A 279 6.65 -0.79 26.29
CA ALA A 279 6.16 -2.00 25.63
C ALA A 279 7.27 -2.86 24.96
N GLY A 280 8.54 -2.52 25.14
CA GLY A 280 9.67 -3.29 24.61
C GLY A 280 10.09 -2.95 23.19
N ALA A 281 9.54 -1.88 22.61
CA ALA A 281 9.94 -1.44 21.27
C ALA A 281 11.43 -1.06 21.23
N THR A 282 12.06 -1.41 20.12
CA THR A 282 13.42 -0.98 19.78
C THR A 282 13.42 0.18 18.80
N GLU A 283 12.26 0.47 18.22
CA GLU A 283 12.07 1.43 17.13
C GLU A 283 10.75 2.18 17.28
N VAL A 284 10.71 3.43 16.81
CA VAL A 284 9.48 4.11 16.38
C VAL A 284 9.61 4.43 14.90
N CYS A 285 8.55 4.11 14.13
CA CYS A 285 8.42 4.49 12.74
C CYS A 285 7.57 5.76 12.65
N MET A 286 8.16 6.84 12.12
CA MET A 286 7.53 8.16 12.16
C MET A 286 7.33 8.72 10.78
N GLN A 287 6.09 9.00 10.44
CA GLN A 287 5.69 9.63 9.18
C GLN A 287 4.48 10.54 9.44
N GLY A 288 4.36 11.60 8.65
CA GLY A 288 3.22 12.52 8.73
C GLY A 288 2.78 13.04 7.36
N GLY A 289 1.65 13.68 7.34
CA GLY A 289 1.21 14.48 6.20
C GLY A 289 2.18 15.64 5.94
N ILE A 290 2.23 16.10 4.69
CA ILE A 290 2.97 17.32 4.33
C ILE A 290 2.13 18.53 4.75
N HIS A 291 2.34 18.95 5.99
CA HIS A 291 1.56 20.03 6.61
C HIS A 291 2.05 21.41 6.14
N PRO A 292 1.18 22.28 5.64
CA PRO A 292 1.60 23.55 5.06
C PRO A 292 2.11 24.56 6.08
N ASP A 293 1.70 24.46 7.35
CA ASP A 293 2.02 25.46 8.38
C ASP A 293 3.13 25.02 9.35
N LEU A 294 3.55 23.74 9.33
CA LEU A 294 4.67 23.31 10.17
C LEU A 294 5.97 23.97 9.69
N PRO A 295 6.80 24.49 10.62
CA PRO A 295 8.10 25.01 10.26
C PRO A 295 9.01 23.90 9.72
N GLY A 296 9.95 24.25 8.85
CA GLY A 296 10.91 23.27 8.29
C GLY A 296 11.79 22.59 9.35
N THR A 297 11.92 23.19 10.54
CA THR A 297 12.64 22.65 11.69
C THR A 297 11.86 21.62 12.50
N ALA A 298 10.53 21.54 12.31
CA ALA A 298 9.66 20.65 13.09
C ALA A 298 10.13 19.18 13.05
N TYR A 299 10.65 18.71 11.92
CA TYR A 299 11.17 17.35 11.79
C TYR A 299 12.36 17.09 12.74
N PHE A 300 13.25 18.06 12.90
CA PHE A 300 14.40 17.96 13.84
C PHE A 300 13.91 17.97 15.28
N GLU A 301 12.95 18.84 15.60
CA GLU A 301 12.35 18.94 16.94
C GLU A 301 11.63 17.64 17.34
N ILE A 302 10.90 17.04 16.40
CA ILE A 302 10.23 15.74 16.59
C ILE A 302 11.24 14.63 16.90
N ALA A 303 12.29 14.49 16.11
CA ALA A 303 13.31 13.48 16.33
C ALA A 303 14.06 13.70 17.66
N SER A 304 14.43 14.96 17.95
CA SER A 304 15.09 15.34 19.19
C SER A 304 14.23 15.06 20.43
N GLU A 305 12.91 15.26 20.35
CA GLU A 305 12.01 14.97 21.47
C GLU A 305 11.95 13.46 21.76
N VAL A 306 11.90 12.61 20.74
CA VAL A 306 11.99 11.15 20.93
C VAL A 306 13.28 10.77 21.62
N LYS A 307 14.43 11.28 21.15
CA LYS A 307 15.74 10.99 21.73
C LYS A 307 15.89 11.56 23.16
N ARG A 308 15.29 12.70 23.43
CA ARG A 308 15.25 13.27 24.77
C ARG A 308 14.49 12.37 25.76
N ARG A 309 13.39 11.75 25.31
CA ARG A 309 12.57 10.85 26.14
C ARG A 309 13.18 9.47 26.30
N ARG A 310 13.70 8.91 25.19
CA ARG A 310 14.29 7.57 25.14
C ARG A 310 15.52 7.59 24.22
N PRO A 311 16.73 7.87 24.78
CA PRO A 311 17.95 8.00 23.98
C PRO A 311 18.28 6.77 23.13
N ASP A 312 17.95 5.56 23.62
CA ASP A 312 18.29 4.29 22.96
C ASP A 312 17.25 3.85 21.95
N LEU A 313 16.06 4.50 21.90
CA LEU A 313 15.01 4.18 20.94
C LEU A 313 15.43 4.62 19.54
N HIS A 314 15.43 3.69 18.58
CA HIS A 314 15.76 4.00 17.20
C HIS A 314 14.63 4.81 16.53
N VAL A 315 15.00 5.89 15.84
CA VAL A 315 14.06 6.73 15.09
C VAL A 315 14.17 6.41 13.62
N HIS A 316 13.19 5.67 13.10
CA HIS A 316 13.01 5.37 11.68
C HIS A 316 12.07 6.43 11.07
N ALA A 317 12.63 7.49 10.50
CA ALA A 317 11.94 8.70 10.02
C ALA A 317 12.87 9.43 9.03
N PHE A 318 12.45 10.19 8.19
CA PHE A 318 11.23 10.63 7.54
C PHE A 318 11.26 10.15 6.09
N SER A 319 10.09 10.09 5.41
CA SER A 319 10.06 9.72 3.98
C SER A 319 10.82 10.72 3.09
N PRO A 320 11.29 10.33 1.89
CA PRO A 320 11.90 11.28 0.95
C PRO A 320 11.03 12.50 0.64
N MET A 321 9.70 12.36 0.68
CA MET A 321 8.79 13.50 0.50
C MET A 321 8.88 14.50 1.65
N GLU A 322 8.97 14.02 2.89
CA GLU A 322 9.14 14.84 4.08
C GLU A 322 10.54 15.49 4.11
N VAL A 323 11.57 14.76 3.69
CA VAL A 323 12.94 15.29 3.57
C VAL A 323 12.97 16.48 2.61
N VAL A 324 12.38 16.33 1.41
CA VAL A 324 12.33 17.43 0.41
C VAL A 324 11.51 18.60 0.93
N ASN A 325 10.38 18.34 1.59
CA ASN A 325 9.59 19.40 2.21
C ASN A 325 10.38 20.15 3.29
N GLY A 326 11.04 19.44 4.18
CA GLY A 326 11.86 20.03 5.24
C GLY A 326 13.05 20.81 4.68
N ALA A 327 13.75 20.27 3.69
CA ALA A 327 14.84 20.93 2.99
C ALA A 327 14.40 22.24 2.32
N SER A 328 13.30 22.17 1.56
CA SER A 328 12.74 23.36 0.91
C SER A 328 12.32 24.45 1.91
N ARG A 329 11.65 24.06 2.99
CA ARG A 329 11.15 25.02 4.01
C ARG A 329 12.26 25.63 4.87
N THR A 330 13.37 24.93 5.05
CA THR A 330 14.54 25.46 5.77
C THR A 330 15.51 26.19 4.85
N GLY A 331 15.33 26.11 3.52
CA GLY A 331 16.28 26.62 2.55
C GLY A 331 17.61 25.85 2.52
N LEU A 332 17.66 24.64 3.07
CA LEU A 332 18.86 23.81 3.11
C LEU A 332 18.92 22.88 1.88
N PRO A 333 20.12 22.59 1.37
CA PRO A 333 20.32 21.47 0.46
C PRO A 333 19.92 20.15 1.15
N ILE A 334 19.44 19.16 0.36
CA ILE A 334 19.02 17.83 0.87
C ILE A 334 20.09 17.21 1.78
N ARG A 335 21.35 17.25 1.35
CA ARG A 335 22.49 16.71 2.13
C ARG A 335 22.64 17.37 3.50
N GLU A 336 22.61 18.68 3.56
CA GLU A 336 22.74 19.41 4.83
C GLU A 336 21.54 19.18 5.75
N TRP A 337 20.34 19.12 5.16
CA TRP A 337 19.14 18.79 5.90
C TRP A 337 19.23 17.37 6.53
N LEU A 338 19.70 16.37 5.77
CA LEU A 338 19.89 15.00 6.27
C LEU A 338 20.97 14.91 7.34
N VAL A 339 22.05 15.70 7.25
CA VAL A 339 23.05 15.80 8.32
C VAL A 339 22.40 16.29 9.61
N ARG A 340 21.63 17.38 9.55
CA ARG A 340 20.92 17.91 10.73
C ARG A 340 19.86 16.93 11.26
N ALA A 341 19.15 16.23 10.40
CA ALA A 341 18.21 15.20 10.80
C ALA A 341 18.91 14.07 11.58
N LYS A 342 20.08 13.63 11.11
CA LYS A 342 20.92 12.64 11.79
C LYS A 342 21.40 13.15 13.15
N GLU A 343 21.86 14.40 13.23
CA GLU A 343 22.26 15.05 14.48
C GLU A 343 21.09 15.18 15.47
N ALA A 344 19.87 15.41 14.96
CA ALA A 344 18.65 15.43 15.76
C ALA A 344 18.21 14.05 16.24
N GLY A 345 18.85 12.96 15.75
CA GLY A 345 18.62 11.60 16.22
C GLY A 345 17.90 10.67 15.26
N VAL A 346 17.68 11.08 14.01
CA VAL A 346 17.19 10.16 12.97
C VAL A 346 18.23 9.08 12.71
N GLY A 347 17.84 7.82 12.87
CA GLY A 347 18.73 6.66 12.72
C GLY A 347 18.65 5.99 11.36
N SER A 348 17.49 6.03 10.72
CA SER A 348 17.25 5.48 9.39
C SER A 348 16.00 6.13 8.75
N LEU A 349 15.84 5.99 7.43
CA LEU A 349 14.71 6.54 6.71
C LEU A 349 13.81 5.44 6.13
N PRO A 350 12.47 5.58 6.21
CA PRO A 350 11.56 4.74 5.45
C PRO A 350 11.66 5.06 3.95
N GLY A 351 11.73 4.04 3.12
CA GLY A 351 11.72 4.15 1.65
C GLY A 351 10.34 4.40 1.06
N THR A 352 9.40 4.88 1.86
CA THR A 352 8.05 5.25 1.42
C THR A 352 8.06 6.43 0.45
N ALA A 353 6.91 6.79 -0.08
CA ALA A 353 6.78 7.74 -1.18
C ALA A 353 7.47 7.28 -2.49
N ALA A 354 7.98 6.05 -2.55
CA ALA A 354 8.45 5.41 -3.79
C ALA A 354 7.27 5.07 -4.72
N GLU A 355 6.22 4.52 -4.20
CA GLU A 355 5.09 3.87 -4.87
C GLU A 355 5.60 3.02 -6.04
N ILE A 356 5.59 3.54 -7.26
CA ILE A 356 6.32 3.02 -8.44
C ILE A 356 7.31 4.10 -8.89
N LEU A 357 8.57 3.74 -9.14
CA LEU A 357 9.64 4.65 -9.60
C LEU A 357 9.60 4.81 -11.14
N ASP A 358 8.43 5.18 -11.62
CA ASP A 358 8.12 5.54 -13.00
C ASP A 358 7.31 6.83 -12.99
N ASP A 359 7.79 7.87 -13.69
CA ASP A 359 7.23 9.21 -13.58
C ASP A 359 5.84 9.34 -14.21
N GLU A 360 5.47 8.52 -15.19
CA GLU A 360 4.12 8.51 -15.76
C GLU A 360 3.12 7.93 -14.75
N VAL A 361 3.46 6.81 -14.10
CA VAL A 361 2.65 6.24 -13.01
C VAL A 361 2.56 7.22 -11.84
N ARG A 362 3.67 7.85 -11.46
CA ARG A 362 3.73 8.81 -10.35
C ARG A 362 2.85 10.03 -10.60
N TRP A 363 2.83 10.53 -11.83
CA TRP A 363 1.97 11.64 -12.24
C TRP A 363 0.48 11.29 -12.07
N VAL A 364 0.08 10.06 -12.48
CA VAL A 364 -1.29 9.58 -12.30
C VAL A 364 -1.65 9.48 -10.81
N LEU A 365 -0.73 8.97 -10.00
CA LEU A 365 -0.98 8.76 -8.56
C LEU A 365 -1.02 10.06 -7.75
N THR A 366 -0.35 11.12 -8.17
CA THR A 366 -0.21 12.31 -7.31
C THR A 366 0.07 13.57 -8.12
N LYS A 367 -0.70 14.63 -7.87
CA LYS A 367 -0.47 15.95 -8.47
C LYS A 367 0.87 16.57 -8.05
N GLY A 368 1.29 16.37 -6.80
CA GLY A 368 2.46 17.00 -6.18
C GLY A 368 3.59 16.06 -5.80
N LYS A 369 3.65 14.85 -6.36
CA LYS A 369 4.69 13.88 -5.99
C LYS A 369 6.06 14.24 -6.56
N LEU A 370 7.11 13.88 -5.82
CA LEU A 370 8.49 13.97 -6.29
C LEU A 370 8.67 13.16 -7.58
N PRO A 371 9.45 13.66 -8.56
CA PRO A 371 10.00 12.81 -9.61
C PRO A 371 10.78 11.64 -9.03
N ALA A 372 10.84 10.53 -9.76
CA ALA A 372 11.62 9.35 -9.34
C ALA A 372 13.09 9.70 -9.11
N SER A 373 13.67 10.57 -9.93
CA SER A 373 15.05 11.06 -9.81
C SER A 373 15.32 11.75 -8.46
N VAL A 374 14.38 12.56 -7.96
CA VAL A 374 14.53 13.26 -6.65
C VAL A 374 14.39 12.28 -5.49
N TRP A 375 13.49 11.28 -5.59
CA TRP A 375 13.44 10.20 -4.61
C TRP A 375 14.77 9.45 -4.53
N ILE A 376 15.37 9.10 -5.70
CA ILE A 376 16.67 8.44 -5.80
C ILE A 376 17.77 9.31 -5.18
N GLU A 377 17.77 10.61 -5.45
CA GLU A 377 18.73 11.56 -4.87
C GLU A 377 18.70 11.56 -3.35
N VAL A 378 17.50 11.66 -2.74
CA VAL A 378 17.35 11.64 -1.28
C VAL A 378 17.89 10.34 -0.69
N ILE A 379 17.50 9.20 -1.25
CA ILE A 379 17.90 7.87 -0.76
C ILE A 379 19.42 7.68 -0.90
N THR A 380 19.98 7.97 -2.06
CA THR A 380 21.43 7.79 -2.26
C THR A 380 22.24 8.75 -1.39
N THR A 381 21.79 9.98 -1.21
CA THR A 381 22.43 10.93 -0.28
C THR A 381 22.34 10.46 1.17
N ALA A 382 21.22 9.89 1.60
CA ALA A 382 21.11 9.29 2.93
C ALA A 382 22.11 8.15 3.12
N HIS A 383 22.23 7.25 2.12
CA HIS A 383 23.19 6.14 2.15
C HIS A 383 24.64 6.63 2.24
N GLU A 384 25.01 7.66 1.48
CA GLU A 384 26.35 8.28 1.53
C GLU A 384 26.67 8.89 2.89
N LEU A 385 25.65 9.35 3.63
CA LEU A 385 25.79 9.86 4.99
C LEU A 385 25.77 8.74 6.06
N GLY A 386 25.67 7.48 5.63
CA GLY A 386 25.61 6.31 6.51
C GLY A 386 24.26 6.13 7.19
N LEU A 387 23.20 6.77 6.70
CA LEU A 387 21.82 6.49 7.08
C LEU A 387 21.29 5.33 6.24
N ARG A 388 20.92 4.23 6.89
CA ARG A 388 20.25 3.11 6.21
C ARG A 388 18.81 3.50 5.88
N THR A 389 18.25 2.83 4.86
CA THR A 389 16.85 3.04 4.51
C THR A 389 16.18 1.70 4.21
N SER A 390 14.85 1.62 4.40
CA SER A 390 14.07 0.59 3.74
C SER A 390 13.84 0.95 2.26
N SER A 391 13.33 0.02 1.48
CA SER A 391 12.82 0.27 0.13
C SER A 391 11.42 -0.30 0.01
N THR A 392 10.53 0.37 -0.72
CA THR A 392 9.12 -0.03 -0.81
C THR A 392 8.62 0.01 -2.24
N MET A 393 7.62 -0.81 -2.55
CA MET A 393 6.83 -0.72 -3.78
C MET A 393 5.35 -0.83 -3.43
N MET A 394 4.54 0.19 -3.76
CA MET A 394 3.08 0.08 -3.72
C MET A 394 2.60 -0.32 -5.11
N TYR A 395 1.87 -1.43 -5.19
CA TYR A 395 1.50 -2.05 -6.47
C TYR A 395 0.04 -2.48 -6.49
N GLY A 396 -0.50 -2.66 -7.70
CA GLY A 396 -1.85 -3.16 -7.91
C GLY A 396 -2.90 -2.07 -8.08
N HIS A 397 -2.53 -0.86 -8.52
CA HIS A 397 -3.42 0.27 -8.77
C HIS A 397 -3.59 0.56 -10.27
N VAL A 398 -2.78 1.46 -10.85
CA VAL A 398 -2.77 1.83 -12.29
C VAL A 398 -1.54 1.27 -13.00
N ASP A 399 -0.72 0.59 -12.28
CA ASP A 399 0.55 -0.01 -12.70
C ASP A 399 0.36 -1.35 -13.43
N THR A 400 1.45 -1.81 -14.02
CA THR A 400 1.52 -3.07 -14.78
C THR A 400 2.72 -3.89 -14.32
N PRO A 401 2.80 -5.19 -14.65
CA PRO A 401 3.98 -6.02 -14.39
C PRO A 401 5.30 -5.44 -14.91
N ALA A 402 5.27 -4.70 -16.01
CA ALA A 402 6.48 -4.03 -16.54
C ALA A 402 6.96 -2.92 -15.59
N HIS A 403 6.06 -2.15 -15.00
CA HIS A 403 6.39 -1.14 -14.00
C HIS A 403 6.97 -1.76 -12.72
N TRP A 404 6.49 -2.94 -12.28
CA TRP A 404 7.03 -3.65 -11.12
C TRP A 404 8.46 -4.11 -11.38
N VAL A 405 8.73 -4.70 -12.55
CA VAL A 405 10.08 -5.12 -12.95
C VAL A 405 11.01 -3.91 -13.04
N GLY A 406 10.58 -2.84 -13.70
CA GLY A 406 11.36 -1.59 -13.81
C GLY A 406 11.73 -1.02 -12.43
N HIS A 407 10.75 -0.96 -11.51
CA HIS A 407 10.96 -0.54 -10.12
C HIS A 407 12.00 -1.40 -9.40
N LEU A 408 11.88 -2.73 -9.47
CA LEU A 408 12.83 -3.66 -8.85
C LEU A 408 14.26 -3.50 -9.41
N ARG A 409 14.40 -3.24 -10.71
CA ARG A 409 15.69 -2.95 -11.33
C ARG A 409 16.32 -1.66 -10.81
N VAL A 410 15.52 -0.62 -10.62
CA VAL A 410 16.00 0.65 -10.02
C VAL A 410 16.47 0.41 -8.59
N ILE A 411 15.67 -0.25 -7.75
CA ILE A 411 16.03 -0.57 -6.36
C ILE A 411 17.33 -1.40 -6.32
N ARG A 412 17.43 -2.46 -7.13
CA ARG A 412 18.64 -3.27 -7.23
C ARG A 412 19.86 -2.43 -7.60
N SER A 413 19.73 -1.58 -8.62
CA SER A 413 20.84 -0.71 -9.07
C SER A 413 21.31 0.27 -7.99
N ILE A 414 20.39 0.82 -7.18
CA ILE A 414 20.75 1.67 -6.04
C ILE A 414 21.50 0.85 -5.02
N GLN A 415 20.99 -0.33 -4.65
CA GLN A 415 21.62 -1.20 -3.66
C GLN A 415 23.04 -1.63 -4.06
N GLU A 416 23.23 -2.03 -5.33
CA GLU A 416 24.56 -2.41 -5.84
C GLU A 416 25.58 -1.28 -5.75
N ARG A 417 25.14 -0.02 -5.87
CA ARG A 417 26.02 1.15 -5.74
C ARG A 417 26.28 1.58 -4.31
N THR A 418 25.29 1.46 -3.44
CA THR A 418 25.33 2.12 -2.13
C THR A 418 25.34 1.15 -0.94
N GLY A 419 24.78 -0.06 -1.11
CA GLY A 419 24.61 -1.04 -0.04
C GLY A 419 23.73 -0.54 1.11
N GLY A 420 22.92 0.51 0.92
CA GLY A 420 22.25 1.22 2.02
C GLY A 420 20.86 0.70 2.38
N PHE A 421 20.19 -0.05 1.52
CA PHE A 421 18.88 -0.65 1.85
C PHE A 421 19.04 -1.80 2.85
N THR A 422 18.14 -1.84 3.84
CA THR A 422 18.05 -2.93 4.81
C THR A 422 17.08 -4.02 4.35
N GLU A 423 16.02 -3.63 3.63
CA GLU A 423 14.91 -4.51 3.27
C GLU A 423 14.14 -3.97 2.07
N PHE A 424 13.35 -4.85 1.46
CA PHE A 424 12.35 -4.47 0.46
C PHE A 424 10.96 -4.84 0.94
N VAL A 425 10.04 -3.86 0.98
CA VAL A 425 8.69 -4.00 1.49
C VAL A 425 7.68 -3.88 0.36
N LEU A 426 6.88 -4.92 0.18
CA LEU A 426 5.80 -4.93 -0.79
C LEU A 426 4.49 -4.48 -0.13
N LEU A 427 3.88 -3.45 -0.71
CA LEU A 427 2.68 -2.79 -0.21
C LEU A 427 1.54 -2.96 -1.22
N PRO A 428 0.72 -4.01 -1.12
CA PRO A 428 -0.51 -4.10 -1.92
C PRO A 428 -1.36 -2.85 -1.80
N PHE A 429 -1.89 -2.36 -2.92
CA PHE A 429 -2.78 -1.22 -2.92
C PHE A 429 -4.10 -1.57 -2.21
N ILE A 430 -4.48 -0.77 -1.21
CA ILE A 430 -5.76 -0.83 -0.51
C ILE A 430 -6.66 0.23 -1.14
N HIS A 431 -7.79 -0.19 -1.66
CA HIS A 431 -8.55 0.61 -2.61
C HIS A 431 -9.81 1.26 -2.03
N GLU A 432 -10.41 0.69 -1.00
CA GLU A 432 -11.77 0.96 -0.53
C GLU A 432 -12.08 2.46 -0.38
N ASN A 433 -11.16 3.20 0.22
CA ASN A 433 -11.29 4.64 0.43
C ASN A 433 -10.32 5.48 -0.42
N ALA A 434 -9.60 4.85 -1.35
CA ALA A 434 -8.63 5.56 -2.18
C ALA A 434 -9.32 6.44 -3.23
N PRO A 435 -9.04 7.75 -3.28
CA PRO A 435 -9.65 8.68 -4.23
C PRO A 435 -9.64 8.20 -5.69
N ILE A 436 -8.51 7.70 -6.16
CA ILE A 436 -8.34 7.24 -7.54
C ILE A 436 -9.20 6.01 -7.86
N TYR A 437 -9.42 5.12 -6.89
CA TYR A 437 -10.31 3.98 -7.06
C TYR A 437 -11.76 4.42 -7.08
N LEU A 438 -12.15 5.29 -6.15
CA LEU A 438 -13.49 5.83 -6.09
C LEU A 438 -13.82 6.67 -7.33
N ALA A 439 -12.83 7.28 -7.99
CA ALA A 439 -12.97 7.93 -9.29
C ALA A 439 -13.06 6.94 -10.47
N GLY A 440 -12.94 5.64 -10.23
CA GLY A 440 -13.00 4.60 -11.28
C GLY A 440 -11.74 4.51 -12.15
N LEU A 441 -10.60 5.05 -11.69
CA LEU A 441 -9.36 5.14 -12.46
C LEU A 441 -8.27 4.18 -12.00
N ALA A 442 -8.54 3.38 -10.96
CA ALA A 442 -7.63 2.35 -10.48
C ALA A 442 -8.37 1.02 -10.29
N ARG A 443 -7.65 -0.08 -10.35
CA ARG A 443 -8.19 -1.40 -10.06
C ARG A 443 -8.28 -1.65 -8.54
N PRO A 444 -9.03 -2.68 -8.08
CA PRO A 444 -9.28 -2.92 -6.65
C PRO A 444 -8.12 -3.59 -5.91
N GLY A 445 -6.90 -3.24 -6.25
CA GLY A 445 -5.71 -3.86 -5.69
C GLY A 445 -5.27 -5.13 -6.42
N PRO A 446 -4.17 -5.76 -5.99
CA PRO A 446 -3.67 -7.00 -6.59
C PRO A 446 -4.48 -8.21 -6.10
N THR A 447 -4.63 -9.20 -6.98
CA THR A 447 -5.19 -10.50 -6.62
C THR A 447 -4.25 -11.31 -5.71
N ARG A 448 -4.78 -12.34 -5.03
CA ARG A 448 -3.98 -13.28 -4.23
C ARG A 448 -2.86 -13.92 -5.07
N ARG A 449 -3.16 -14.28 -6.33
CA ARG A 449 -2.18 -14.80 -7.28
C ARG A 449 -1.05 -13.80 -7.53
N GLU A 450 -1.42 -12.54 -7.84
CA GLU A 450 -0.43 -11.48 -8.09
C GLU A 450 0.43 -11.20 -6.87
N ASN A 451 -0.15 -11.20 -5.66
CA ASN A 451 0.61 -11.05 -4.41
C ASN A 451 1.69 -12.14 -4.30
N ARG A 452 1.34 -13.40 -4.55
CA ARG A 452 2.31 -14.51 -4.52
C ARG A 452 3.39 -14.35 -5.59
N ALA A 453 2.99 -14.03 -6.83
CA ALA A 453 3.92 -13.90 -7.95
C ALA A 453 4.90 -12.73 -7.74
N VAL A 454 4.41 -11.55 -7.33
CA VAL A 454 5.27 -10.36 -7.17
C VAL A 454 6.26 -10.51 -6.03
N HIS A 455 5.88 -11.13 -4.90
CA HIS A 455 6.81 -11.40 -3.80
C HIS A 455 7.90 -12.39 -4.24
N ALA A 456 7.52 -13.47 -4.93
CA ALA A 456 8.47 -14.44 -5.45
C ALA A 456 9.43 -13.82 -6.48
N VAL A 457 8.91 -13.07 -7.46
CA VAL A 457 9.76 -12.37 -8.45
C VAL A 457 10.66 -11.32 -7.79
N SER A 458 10.18 -10.63 -6.75
CA SER A 458 11.03 -9.71 -5.98
C SER A 458 12.21 -10.43 -5.33
N ARG A 459 12.00 -11.61 -4.75
CA ARG A 459 13.10 -12.45 -4.22
C ARG A 459 14.11 -12.78 -5.32
N LEU A 460 13.65 -13.17 -6.51
CA LEU A 460 14.54 -13.50 -7.63
C LEU A 460 15.37 -12.30 -8.09
N LEU A 461 14.69 -11.16 -8.34
CA LEU A 461 15.34 -9.98 -8.91
C LEU A 461 16.24 -9.24 -7.91
N LEU A 462 15.98 -9.37 -6.61
CA LEU A 462 16.78 -8.75 -5.54
C LEU A 462 17.78 -9.70 -4.90
N HIS A 463 17.81 -10.99 -5.31
CA HIS A 463 18.76 -11.97 -4.79
C HIS A 463 20.21 -11.50 -4.94
N GLY A 464 20.99 -11.61 -3.87
CA GLY A 464 22.37 -11.13 -3.81
C GLY A 464 22.53 -9.61 -3.70
N ALA A 465 21.43 -8.85 -3.61
CA ALA A 465 21.44 -7.40 -3.38
C ALA A 465 20.70 -7.03 -2.09
N ILE A 466 19.45 -7.48 -1.93
CA ILE A 466 18.64 -7.25 -0.72
C ILE A 466 18.14 -8.59 -0.23
N ASP A 467 18.60 -8.99 0.96
CA ASP A 467 18.31 -10.31 1.52
C ASP A 467 16.95 -10.37 2.24
N SER A 468 16.47 -9.25 2.79
CA SER A 468 15.23 -9.20 3.54
C SER A 468 14.07 -8.72 2.67
N ILE A 469 13.08 -9.60 2.46
CA ILE A 469 11.82 -9.28 1.78
C ILE A 469 10.70 -9.36 2.81
N GLN A 470 9.98 -8.25 2.98
CA GLN A 470 8.95 -8.10 4.01
C GLN A 470 7.54 -8.22 3.43
N ALA A 471 6.69 -8.97 4.13
CA ALA A 471 5.24 -8.97 3.92
C ALA A 471 4.55 -7.95 4.84
N SER A 472 3.65 -7.15 4.29
CA SER A 472 2.82 -6.22 5.05
C SER A 472 1.54 -6.91 5.54
N TRP A 473 1.52 -7.35 6.80
CA TRP A 473 0.36 -8.06 7.35
C TRP A 473 -0.91 -7.18 7.44
N VAL A 474 -0.78 -5.87 7.60
CA VAL A 474 -1.93 -4.94 7.59
C VAL A 474 -2.66 -4.92 6.25
N LYS A 475 -1.99 -5.33 5.18
CA LYS A 475 -2.53 -5.34 3.81
C LYS A 475 -2.86 -6.73 3.30
N LEU A 476 -2.12 -7.74 3.72
CA LEU A 476 -2.24 -9.12 3.25
C LEU A 476 -3.10 -10.00 4.18
N GLY A 477 -3.27 -9.58 5.43
CA GLY A 477 -3.83 -10.45 6.47
C GLY A 477 -2.93 -11.65 6.79
N ASP A 478 -3.38 -12.49 7.70
CA ASP A 478 -2.60 -13.66 8.16
C ASP A 478 -2.42 -14.70 7.06
N GLU A 479 -3.48 -14.98 6.31
CA GLU A 479 -3.46 -15.95 5.21
C GLU A 479 -2.56 -15.49 4.05
N GLY A 480 -2.71 -14.22 3.63
CA GLY A 480 -1.86 -13.67 2.59
C GLY A 480 -0.39 -13.65 2.99
N CYS A 481 -0.08 -13.37 4.26
CA CYS A 481 1.29 -13.49 4.79
C CYS A 481 1.82 -14.93 4.72
N ARG A 482 1.00 -15.92 5.11
CA ARG A 482 1.39 -17.34 4.98
C ARG A 482 1.68 -17.73 3.54
N ASP A 483 0.88 -17.25 2.60
CA ASP A 483 1.10 -17.53 1.18
C ASP A 483 2.44 -17.00 0.68
N VAL A 484 2.79 -15.76 1.00
CA VAL A 484 4.04 -15.16 0.54
C VAL A 484 5.27 -15.66 1.32
N LEU A 485 5.09 -16.07 2.58
CA LEU A 485 6.14 -16.72 3.36
C LEU A 485 6.55 -18.09 2.77
N ARG A 486 5.66 -18.78 2.04
CA ARG A 486 5.99 -19.99 1.26
C ARG A 486 6.68 -19.68 -0.06
N GLY A 487 6.75 -18.40 -0.46
CA GLY A 487 7.26 -17.94 -1.75
C GLY A 487 8.42 -16.96 -1.65
N GLY A 488 9.31 -17.09 -0.67
CA GLY A 488 10.56 -16.34 -0.64
C GLY A 488 10.60 -15.14 0.34
N VAL A 489 9.52 -14.88 1.09
CA VAL A 489 9.48 -13.85 2.13
C VAL A 489 10.07 -14.37 3.44
N ASN A 490 10.75 -13.50 4.19
CA ASN A 490 11.41 -13.83 5.46
C ASN A 490 11.14 -12.84 6.60
N ASP A 491 10.34 -11.80 6.38
CA ASP A 491 10.08 -10.77 7.40
C ASP A 491 8.58 -10.39 7.41
N LEU A 492 8.02 -10.18 8.60
CA LEU A 492 6.63 -9.75 8.79
C LEU A 492 6.51 -8.27 9.18
N GLY A 493 7.62 -7.54 9.16
CA GLY A 493 7.64 -6.15 9.61
C GLY A 493 7.47 -6.03 11.11
N GLY A 494 6.67 -5.08 11.54
CA GLY A 494 6.57 -4.73 12.95
C GLY A 494 5.21 -4.98 13.59
N THR A 495 5.18 -4.86 14.93
CA THR A 495 3.94 -4.86 15.71
C THR A 495 3.06 -3.66 15.41
N LEU A 496 3.64 -2.56 14.94
CA LEU A 496 3.07 -1.27 14.51
C LEU A 496 2.32 -0.49 15.59
N MET A 497 1.69 -1.13 16.54
CA MET A 497 0.91 -0.63 17.69
C MET A 497 -0.18 0.42 17.35
N GLU A 498 0.05 1.28 16.36
CA GLU A 498 -0.85 2.38 15.99
C GLU A 498 -0.82 2.64 14.46
N GLU A 499 -1.04 1.59 13.66
CA GLU A 499 -1.10 1.76 12.20
C GLU A 499 -2.45 2.36 11.79
N THR A 500 -2.45 3.59 11.29
CA THR A 500 -3.66 4.35 10.93
C THR A 500 -3.77 4.56 9.41
N ILE A 501 -2.67 4.57 8.67
CA ILE A 501 -2.66 4.92 7.24
C ILE A 501 -3.41 3.87 6.42
N SER A 502 -3.09 2.58 6.59
CA SER A 502 -3.76 1.50 5.87
C SER A 502 -5.20 1.31 6.34
N ARG A 503 -5.47 1.51 7.64
CA ARG A 503 -6.83 1.46 8.19
C ARG A 503 -7.72 2.54 7.57
N MET A 504 -7.25 3.77 7.42
CA MET A 504 -8.01 4.84 6.76
C MET A 504 -8.23 4.55 5.27
N ALA A 505 -7.33 3.80 4.63
CA ALA A 505 -7.52 3.33 3.27
C ALA A 505 -8.56 2.21 3.13
N GLY A 506 -8.98 1.59 4.25
CA GLY A 506 -9.98 0.52 4.27
C GLY A 506 -9.44 -0.86 4.65
N ALA A 507 -8.15 -0.97 5.03
CA ALA A 507 -7.61 -2.25 5.49
C ALA A 507 -8.30 -2.69 6.81
N ASP A 508 -8.70 -3.95 6.88
CA ASP A 508 -9.48 -4.54 7.96
C ASP A 508 -8.71 -5.51 8.87
N HIS A 509 -7.39 -5.66 8.64
CA HIS A 509 -6.53 -6.59 9.38
C HIS A 509 -5.98 -6.02 10.70
N GLY A 510 -6.53 -4.91 11.16
CA GLY A 510 -6.17 -4.25 12.41
C GLY A 510 -5.00 -3.26 12.28
N SER A 511 -4.71 -2.55 13.37
CA SER A 511 -3.63 -1.54 13.46
C SER A 511 -2.47 -1.96 14.36
N TYR A 512 -2.59 -3.11 15.01
CA TYR A 512 -1.62 -3.67 15.93
C TYR A 512 -1.67 -5.20 15.92
N LYS A 513 -0.52 -5.85 15.91
CA LYS A 513 -0.40 -7.27 16.24
C LYS A 513 0.54 -7.45 17.42
N THR A 514 0.13 -8.31 18.37
CA THR A 514 1.01 -8.79 19.42
C THR A 514 2.09 -9.70 18.85
N ILE A 515 3.16 -9.92 19.61
CA ILE A 515 4.21 -10.88 19.23
C ILE A 515 3.61 -12.27 19.03
N SER A 516 2.73 -12.70 19.95
CA SER A 516 2.04 -13.99 19.85
C SER A 516 1.20 -14.11 18.57
N GLN A 517 0.54 -13.03 18.14
CA GLN A 517 -0.22 -13.02 16.89
C GLN A 517 0.69 -13.10 15.65
N LEU A 518 1.85 -12.44 15.68
CA LEU A 518 2.85 -12.59 14.60
C LEU A 518 3.39 -14.02 14.55
N HIS A 519 3.69 -14.62 15.69
CA HIS A 519 4.11 -16.03 15.77
C HIS A 519 3.05 -16.98 15.18
N ALA A 520 1.78 -16.77 15.45
CA ALA A 520 0.69 -17.57 14.91
C ALA A 520 0.58 -17.53 13.37
N ILE A 521 1.19 -16.57 12.70
CA ILE A 521 1.28 -16.54 11.24
C ILE A 521 2.31 -17.56 10.74
N ALA A 522 3.49 -17.65 11.37
CA ALA A 522 4.61 -18.49 10.94
C ALA A 522 4.53 -19.93 11.47
N GLU A 523 3.87 -20.14 12.62
CA GLU A 523 3.76 -21.44 13.28
C GLU A 523 3.23 -22.58 12.37
N PRO A 524 2.13 -22.38 11.58
CA PRO A 524 1.64 -23.45 10.68
C PRO A 524 2.61 -23.78 9.55
N LEU A 525 3.64 -22.97 9.33
CA LEU A 525 4.69 -23.20 8.34
C LEU A 525 5.91 -23.93 8.94
N GLY A 526 5.92 -24.16 10.25
CA GLY A 526 7.05 -24.73 10.96
C GLY A 526 8.30 -23.83 10.97
N ARG A 527 8.12 -22.51 10.75
CA ARG A 527 9.23 -21.55 10.68
C ARG A 527 9.40 -20.83 12.01
N PRO A 528 10.62 -20.81 12.59
CA PRO A 528 10.88 -20.10 13.83
C PRO A 528 10.79 -18.59 13.61
N MET A 529 10.31 -17.89 14.63
CA MET A 529 10.21 -16.43 14.64
C MET A 529 11.35 -15.82 15.45
N ARG A 530 11.98 -14.76 14.93
CA ARG A 530 13.07 -14.06 15.60
C ARG A 530 12.86 -12.52 15.58
N GLN A 531 12.92 -11.93 16.78
CA GLN A 531 12.90 -10.46 16.88
C GLN A 531 14.22 -9.88 16.36
N ARG A 532 14.15 -8.77 15.63
CA ARG A 532 15.27 -8.00 15.09
C ARG A 532 15.21 -6.53 15.48
N THR A 533 16.31 -5.81 15.33
CA THR A 533 16.32 -4.35 15.30
C THR A 533 15.95 -3.80 13.91
N THR A 534 15.79 -2.48 13.77
CA THR A 534 15.53 -1.79 12.49
C THR A 534 16.55 -2.16 11.40
N THR A 535 17.80 -2.31 11.77
CA THR A 535 18.92 -2.61 10.87
C THR A 535 19.29 -4.10 10.83
N TYR A 536 18.38 -4.97 11.22
CA TYR A 536 18.53 -6.43 11.23
C TYR A 536 19.62 -6.97 12.19
N GLY A 537 19.97 -6.20 13.22
CA GLY A 537 20.85 -6.62 14.31
C GLY A 537 20.12 -7.40 15.41
N GLU A 538 20.91 -7.90 16.37
CA GLU A 538 20.39 -8.54 17.56
C GLU A 538 19.69 -7.54 18.48
N VAL A 539 18.62 -8.00 19.14
CA VAL A 539 17.88 -7.20 20.11
C VAL A 539 18.50 -7.38 21.49
N PRO A 540 18.76 -6.29 22.25
CA PRO A 540 19.22 -6.40 23.64
C PRO A 540 18.25 -7.26 24.47
N ALA A 541 18.81 -8.14 25.30
CA ALA A 541 18.04 -9.13 26.07
C ALA A 541 16.95 -8.49 26.95
N GLU A 542 17.25 -7.32 27.53
CA GLU A 542 16.28 -6.57 28.33
C GLU A 542 15.11 -6.04 27.47
N ARG A 543 15.35 -5.68 26.20
CA ARG A 543 14.29 -5.23 25.30
C ARG A 543 13.40 -6.39 24.88
N ALA A 544 14.01 -7.53 24.54
CA ALA A 544 13.27 -8.75 24.23
C ALA A 544 12.41 -9.21 25.43
N ALA A 545 12.96 -9.15 26.64
CA ALA A 545 12.22 -9.49 27.86
C ALA A 545 11.05 -8.51 28.14
N ALA A 546 11.26 -7.20 27.94
CA ALA A 546 10.20 -6.20 28.08
C ALA A 546 9.09 -6.42 27.05
N ALA A 547 9.43 -6.73 25.81
CA ALA A 547 8.48 -7.03 24.74
C ALA A 547 7.63 -8.28 25.05
N ALA A 548 8.27 -9.35 25.52
CA ALA A 548 7.57 -10.57 25.91
C ALA A 548 6.63 -10.35 27.12
N ALA A 549 7.06 -9.53 28.12
CA ALA A 549 6.23 -9.19 29.26
C ALA A 549 5.00 -8.36 28.84
N SER A 550 5.17 -7.38 27.96
CA SER A 550 4.09 -6.56 27.42
C SER A 550 3.09 -7.40 26.62
N ASP A 551 3.56 -8.37 25.83
CA ASP A 551 2.71 -9.27 25.06
C ASP A 551 1.77 -10.10 25.96
N GLY A 552 2.27 -10.59 27.08
CA GLY A 552 1.48 -11.31 28.09
C GLY A 552 0.38 -10.46 28.72
N VAL A 553 0.63 -9.18 28.97
CA VAL A 553 -0.36 -8.22 29.51
C VAL A 553 -1.43 -7.89 28.47
N CYS A 554 -1.07 -7.67 27.20
CA CYS A 554 -2.02 -7.42 26.12
C CYS A 554 -2.96 -8.62 25.87
N ALA A 555 -2.47 -9.84 26.02
CA ALA A 555 -3.30 -11.04 25.92
C ALA A 555 -4.36 -11.10 27.03
N SER A 556 -4.07 -10.53 28.22
CA SER A 556 -4.97 -10.47 29.36
C SER A 556 -5.87 -9.23 29.39
N VAL A 557 -5.46 -8.13 28.75
CA VAL A 557 -6.17 -6.83 28.70
C VAL A 557 -6.84 -6.62 27.32
N ARG A 558 -7.44 -7.63 26.73
CA ARG A 558 -8.34 -7.48 25.58
C ARG A 558 -9.64 -6.70 25.88
N SER A 559 -9.65 -5.94 26.99
CA SER A 559 -10.72 -5.02 27.32
C SER A 559 -10.13 -3.67 27.74
N GLY A 560 -9.91 -2.78 26.76
CA GLY A 560 -9.80 -1.37 27.04
C GLY A 560 -8.39 -0.77 27.07
N LEU A 561 -7.65 -0.79 25.96
CA LEU A 561 -6.82 0.36 25.68
C LEU A 561 -7.70 1.39 24.99
N PRO A 562 -7.90 2.59 25.58
CA PRO A 562 -8.63 3.63 24.88
C PRO A 562 -7.78 4.02 23.67
N ILE A 563 -8.30 3.80 22.47
CA ILE A 563 -7.94 4.65 21.34
C ILE A 563 -8.32 6.04 21.81
N LEU A 564 -7.34 6.85 22.11
CA LEU A 564 -7.55 8.23 22.51
C LEU A 564 -8.15 9.04 21.36
N ALA A 565 -9.45 8.90 21.18
CA ALA A 565 -10.26 10.02 20.80
C ALA A 565 -10.44 10.86 22.07
N SER A 566 -9.41 11.57 22.51
CA SER A 566 -9.60 12.55 23.56
C SER A 566 -10.23 13.79 22.95
N ARG A 567 -11.54 13.80 22.88
CA ARG A 567 -12.28 15.02 23.09
C ARG A 567 -12.19 15.35 24.57
N ALA A 568 -11.18 16.06 24.97
CA ALA A 568 -11.14 16.71 26.27
C ALA A 568 -10.53 18.10 26.11
N GLY A 569 -11.37 19.11 26.18
CA GLY A 569 -11.00 20.45 26.61
C GLY A 569 -10.85 21.49 25.51
N LEU A 570 -11.95 21.93 24.94
CA LEU A 570 -12.14 23.34 24.62
C LEU A 570 -13.41 23.79 25.35
N SER A 571 -13.22 24.30 26.56
CA SER A 571 -14.12 25.26 27.18
C SER A 571 -13.45 26.62 27.11
#